data_2d64cacd99245fa0b15572bd70d2a8be
#
_entry.id   2d64cacd99245fa0b15572bd70d2a8be
#
_cell.length_a   1.000
_cell.length_b   1.000
_cell.length_c   1.000
_cell.angle_alpha   90.00
_cell.angle_beta   90.00
_cell.angle_gamma   90.00
#
_symmetry.space_group_name_H-M   'P 1'
#
loop_
_entity.id
_entity.type
_entity.pdbx_description
1 polymer ?
#
loop_
_entity_poly.entity_id
_entity_poly.type
_entity_poly.pdbx_seq_one_letter_code
_entity_poly.pdbx_strand_id
1 'polypeptide(L)'
;TLTFLNRTLLITWPDMEISCKGTDEEVPIQQQVLLLHYLNGAVSSSGPPSTGEWISFQDVPDGRFYMDAFIKRAKEPLLKTFGSHPGRMPELAVKAYGASPLGYGDFSVMVQAFPLVPVALVLWEGDEEFPPDGNILFDKNISAILSAEDIAWLAGMIVYPLMGMAIKKG
;
A
#
# COMPACT_ATOMS: atom_id res chain seq x y z
N THR A 1 -14.37 6.71 13.25
CA THR A 1 -14.19 6.28 11.84
C THR A 1 -12.73 6.39 11.44
N LEU A 2 -12.28 5.51 10.55
CA LEU A 2 -10.94 5.51 10.00
C LEU A 2 -11.00 5.30 8.48
N THR A 3 -10.22 6.06 7.71
CA THR A 3 -10.08 5.81 6.27
C THR A 3 -8.95 4.81 6.02
N PHE A 4 -9.26 3.75 5.26
CA PHE A 4 -8.33 2.73 4.81
C PHE A 4 -8.56 2.42 3.34
N LEU A 5 -7.55 2.65 2.50
CA LEU A 5 -7.60 2.41 1.05
C LEU A 5 -8.89 2.96 0.40
N ASN A 6 -9.17 4.25 0.64
CA ASN A 6 -10.36 4.96 0.13
C ASN A 6 -11.72 4.43 0.63
N ARG A 7 -11.73 3.58 1.67
CA ARG A 7 -12.95 3.13 2.36
C ARG A 7 -13.02 3.74 3.76
N THR A 8 -14.21 4.13 4.18
CA THR A 8 -14.44 4.58 5.56
C THR A 8 -14.85 3.38 6.41
N LEU A 9 -14.08 3.08 7.44
CA LEU A 9 -14.35 2.02 8.40
C LEU A 9 -14.91 2.60 9.69
N LEU A 10 -15.87 1.91 10.27
CA LEU A 10 -16.42 2.17 11.60
C LEU A 10 -15.78 1.20 12.58
N ILE A 11 -15.32 1.72 13.69
CA ILE A 11 -14.78 0.94 14.81
C ILE A 11 -15.59 1.33 16.03
N THR A 12 -16.28 0.36 16.63
CA THR A 12 -17.09 0.56 17.82
C THR A 12 -16.29 0.25 19.08
N TRP A 13 -16.63 0.93 20.15
CA TRP A 13 -16.07 0.69 21.48
C TRP A 13 -17.21 0.43 22.47
N PRO A 14 -17.08 -0.54 23.40
CA PRO A 14 -15.87 -1.33 23.73
C PRO A 14 -15.73 -2.64 22.92
N ASP A 15 -16.71 -2.98 22.09
CA ASP A 15 -16.79 -4.31 21.45
C ASP A 15 -15.75 -4.51 20.34
N MET A 16 -15.09 -3.43 19.90
CA MET A 16 -14.08 -3.43 18.85
C MET A 16 -14.55 -4.06 17.54
N GLU A 17 -15.84 -3.96 17.24
CA GLU A 17 -16.38 -4.37 15.95
C GLU A 17 -15.93 -3.43 14.85
N ILE A 18 -15.45 -4.00 13.74
CA ILE A 18 -14.97 -3.26 12.59
C ILE A 18 -15.87 -3.56 11.39
N SER A 19 -16.49 -2.54 10.83
CA SER A 19 -17.38 -2.65 9.68
C SER A 19 -17.10 -1.58 8.64
N CYS A 20 -17.50 -1.82 7.39
CA CYS A 20 -17.37 -0.84 6.32
C CYS A 20 -18.61 0.09 6.31
N LYS A 21 -18.39 1.41 6.36
CA LYS A 21 -19.49 2.38 6.37
C LYS A 21 -20.24 2.37 5.02
N GLY A 22 -21.54 2.11 5.10
CA GLY A 22 -22.42 2.20 3.93
C GLY A 22 -22.47 0.94 3.05
N THR A 23 -21.85 -0.14 3.50
CA THR A 23 -21.93 -1.45 2.84
C THR A 23 -22.01 -2.56 3.91
N ASP A 24 -22.56 -3.72 3.53
CA ASP A 24 -22.56 -4.93 4.36
C ASP A 24 -21.29 -5.79 4.09
N GLU A 25 -20.28 -5.21 3.46
CA GLU A 25 -19.02 -5.91 3.16
C GLU A 25 -18.26 -6.21 4.46
N GLU A 26 -17.96 -7.48 4.66
CA GLU A 26 -17.16 -7.93 5.79
C GLU A 26 -15.71 -7.47 5.64
N VAL A 27 -15.13 -6.93 6.71
CA VAL A 27 -13.72 -6.56 6.75
C VAL A 27 -12.90 -7.81 7.10
N PRO A 28 -12.04 -8.32 6.20
CA PRO A 28 -11.25 -9.52 6.45
C PRO A 28 -10.39 -9.40 7.71
N ILE A 29 -10.20 -10.50 8.42
CA ILE A 29 -9.46 -10.51 9.70
C ILE A 29 -8.05 -9.93 9.59
N GLN A 30 -7.35 -10.16 8.48
CA GLN A 30 -6.02 -9.60 8.25
C GLN A 30 -6.04 -8.07 8.17
N GLN A 31 -7.10 -7.49 7.59
CA GLN A 31 -7.29 -6.04 7.58
C GLN A 31 -7.64 -5.52 8.97
N GLN A 32 -8.47 -6.23 9.73
CA GLN A 32 -8.82 -5.85 11.10
C GLN A 32 -7.56 -5.80 11.99
N VAL A 33 -6.69 -6.80 11.89
CA VAL A 33 -5.41 -6.83 12.64
C VAL A 33 -4.53 -5.65 12.26
N LEU A 34 -4.35 -5.41 10.95
CA LEU A 34 -3.55 -4.28 10.47
C LEU A 34 -4.10 -2.92 10.94
N LEU A 35 -5.43 -2.76 10.95
CA LEU A 35 -6.09 -1.56 11.47
C LEU A 35 -5.78 -1.31 12.95
N LEU A 36 -5.83 -2.36 13.77
CA LEU A 36 -5.53 -2.26 15.19
C LEU A 36 -4.05 -1.93 15.43
N HIS A 37 -3.14 -2.53 14.67
CA HIS A 37 -1.71 -2.19 14.71
C HIS A 37 -1.48 -0.73 14.29
N TYR A 38 -2.13 -0.28 13.22
CA TYR A 38 -2.06 1.12 12.79
C TYR A 38 -2.56 2.08 13.89
N LEU A 39 -3.71 1.81 14.50
CA LEU A 39 -4.24 2.67 15.56
C LEU A 39 -3.29 2.77 16.75
N ASN A 40 -2.75 1.63 17.19
CA ASN A 40 -1.79 1.59 18.28
C ASN A 40 -0.51 2.38 17.95
N GLY A 41 0.04 2.19 16.75
CA GLY A 41 1.23 2.90 16.30
C GLY A 41 0.98 4.39 16.07
N ALA A 42 -0.16 4.77 15.49
CA ALA A 42 -0.51 6.17 15.25
C ALA A 42 -0.69 6.98 16.54
N VAL A 43 -1.26 6.37 17.59
CA VAL A 43 -1.40 7.01 18.91
C VAL A 43 -0.04 7.15 19.60
N SER A 44 0.83 6.17 19.41
CA SER A 44 2.17 6.15 20.04
C SER A 44 3.19 7.00 19.29
N SER A 45 2.94 7.29 18.01
CA SER A 45 3.84 8.09 17.17
C SER A 45 3.78 9.56 17.56
N SER A 46 4.92 10.14 17.93
CA SER A 46 5.10 11.58 18.20
C SER A 46 5.71 12.33 17.00
N GLY A 47 5.89 11.64 15.86
CA GLY A 47 6.45 12.24 14.65
C GLY A 47 5.43 13.01 13.81
N PRO A 48 5.88 13.76 12.79
CA PRO A 48 5.00 14.44 11.84
C PRO A 48 4.15 13.40 11.07
N PRO A 49 2.98 13.78 10.57
CA PRO A 49 2.07 12.88 9.84
C PRO A 49 2.70 12.32 8.54
N SER A 50 3.61 13.04 7.92
CA SER A 50 4.43 12.60 6.80
C SER A 50 5.75 13.36 6.83
N THR A 51 6.85 12.68 6.47
CA THR A 51 8.17 13.29 6.36
C THR A 51 8.44 13.83 4.95
N GLY A 52 7.74 13.32 3.95
CA GLY A 52 8.02 13.57 2.53
C GLY A 52 9.28 12.85 2.04
N GLU A 53 9.92 12.04 2.88
CA GLU A 53 11.11 11.24 2.54
C GLU A 53 10.67 9.80 2.22
N TRP A 54 10.89 9.37 0.98
CA TRP A 54 10.55 8.02 0.53
C TRP A 54 11.69 7.05 0.77
N ILE A 55 11.38 5.92 1.40
CA ILE A 55 12.31 4.80 1.63
C ILE A 55 11.82 3.53 0.94
N SER A 56 12.76 2.66 0.59
CA SER A 56 12.44 1.32 0.09
C SER A 56 12.18 0.35 1.25
N PHE A 57 11.57 -0.80 0.97
CA PHE A 57 11.29 -1.80 2.01
C PHE A 57 12.54 -2.32 2.72
N GLN A 58 13.67 -2.39 2.03
CA GLN A 58 14.96 -2.80 2.63
C GLN A 58 15.49 -1.83 3.70
N ASP A 59 15.05 -0.56 3.66
CA ASP A 59 15.47 0.50 4.57
C ASP A 59 14.55 0.58 5.81
N VAL A 60 13.44 -0.17 5.79
CA VAL A 60 12.57 -0.34 6.95
C VAL A 60 13.31 -1.17 8.01
N PRO A 61 13.28 -0.79 9.30
CA PRO A 61 13.78 -1.65 10.38
C PRO A 61 13.20 -3.07 10.28
N ASP A 62 14.06 -4.07 10.39
CA ASP A 62 13.72 -5.49 10.19
C ASP A 62 13.21 -5.89 8.79
N GLY A 63 13.15 -4.95 7.84
CA GLY A 63 12.66 -5.20 6.48
C GLY A 63 13.39 -6.34 5.76
N ARG A 64 14.67 -6.51 6.04
CA ARG A 64 15.46 -7.59 5.43
C ARG A 64 14.95 -9.00 5.79
N PHE A 65 14.39 -9.19 6.97
CA PHE A 65 13.81 -10.48 7.39
C PHE A 65 12.51 -10.80 6.67
N TYR A 66 11.77 -9.79 6.23
CA TYR A 66 10.49 -9.92 5.53
C TYR A 66 10.60 -9.66 4.02
N MET A 67 11.81 -9.50 3.48
CA MET A 67 12.03 -9.14 2.07
C MET A 67 11.42 -10.16 1.11
N ASP A 68 11.60 -11.46 1.36
CA ASP A 68 11.01 -12.51 0.52
C ASP A 68 9.48 -12.46 0.52
N ALA A 69 8.89 -12.18 1.67
CA ALA A 69 7.45 -12.02 1.80
C ALA A 69 6.95 -10.79 1.05
N PHE A 70 7.64 -9.66 1.17
CA PHE A 70 7.33 -8.43 0.46
C PHE A 70 7.43 -8.60 -1.07
N ILE A 71 8.52 -9.21 -1.54
CA ILE A 71 8.72 -9.46 -2.97
C ILE A 71 7.59 -10.33 -3.52
N LYS A 72 7.29 -11.46 -2.88
CA LYS A 72 6.26 -12.41 -3.34
C LYS A 72 4.83 -11.87 -3.23
N ARG A 73 4.56 -11.06 -2.22
CA ARG A 73 3.20 -10.53 -1.95
C ARG A 73 2.89 -9.24 -2.70
N ALA A 74 3.90 -8.45 -3.06
CA ALA A 74 3.67 -7.12 -3.59
C ALA A 74 4.52 -6.78 -4.81
N LYS A 75 5.85 -6.81 -4.73
CA LYS A 75 6.71 -6.35 -5.82
C LYS A 75 6.58 -7.20 -7.09
N GLU A 76 6.68 -8.53 -6.98
CA GLU A 76 6.49 -9.42 -8.14
C GLU A 76 5.08 -9.34 -8.74
N PRO A 77 4.00 -9.41 -7.94
CA PRO A 77 2.66 -9.22 -8.47
C PRO A 77 2.47 -7.91 -9.21
N LEU A 78 3.00 -6.80 -8.68
CA LEU A 78 2.96 -5.50 -9.33
C LEU A 78 3.64 -5.54 -10.71
N LEU A 79 4.87 -6.06 -10.77
CA LEU A 79 5.64 -6.17 -12.01
C LEU A 79 5.03 -7.13 -13.02
N LYS A 80 4.58 -8.30 -12.58
CA LYS A 80 3.92 -9.29 -13.47
C LYS A 80 2.64 -8.74 -14.09
N THR A 81 1.92 -7.89 -13.35
CA THR A 81 0.65 -7.33 -13.82
C THR A 81 0.84 -6.13 -14.73
N PHE A 82 1.76 -5.25 -14.40
CA PHE A 82 1.87 -3.94 -15.05
C PHE A 82 3.16 -3.72 -15.83
N GLY A 83 4.18 -4.58 -15.69
CA GLY A 83 5.47 -4.37 -16.32
C GLY A 83 5.42 -4.22 -17.85
N SER A 84 4.52 -4.93 -18.52
CA SER A 84 4.33 -4.80 -19.98
C SER A 84 3.46 -3.60 -20.40
N HIS A 85 2.66 -3.06 -19.49
CA HIS A 85 1.74 -1.94 -19.74
C HIS A 85 1.68 -1.04 -18.50
N PRO A 86 2.79 -0.36 -18.14
CA PRO A 86 2.92 0.32 -16.86
C PRO A 86 1.97 1.51 -16.71
N GLY A 87 1.54 2.14 -17.80
CA GLY A 87 0.56 3.23 -17.77
C GLY A 87 -0.82 2.84 -17.25
N ARG A 88 -1.16 1.53 -17.22
CA ARG A 88 -2.43 1.06 -16.64
C ARG A 88 -2.45 1.12 -15.12
N MET A 89 -1.29 1.05 -14.48
CA MET A 89 -1.22 1.05 -13.02
C MET A 89 -1.74 2.37 -12.42
N PRO A 90 -1.30 3.56 -12.87
CA PRO A 90 -1.84 4.83 -12.39
C PRO A 90 -3.36 4.96 -12.58
N GLU A 91 -3.87 4.58 -13.75
CA GLU A 91 -5.31 4.66 -14.05
C GLU A 91 -6.15 3.83 -13.06
N LEU A 92 -5.72 2.60 -12.81
CA LEU A 92 -6.42 1.71 -11.88
C LEU A 92 -6.26 2.14 -10.43
N ALA A 93 -5.10 2.65 -10.03
CA ALA A 93 -4.86 3.16 -8.68
C ALA A 93 -5.70 4.42 -8.38
N VAL A 94 -5.83 5.33 -9.34
CA VAL A 94 -6.74 6.48 -9.21
C VAL A 94 -8.17 6.00 -9.03
N LYS A 95 -8.62 5.04 -9.84
CA LYS A 95 -9.99 4.51 -9.77
C LYS A 95 -10.27 3.76 -8.47
N ALA A 96 -9.32 2.95 -8.00
CA ALA A 96 -9.50 2.13 -6.79
C ALA A 96 -9.34 2.94 -5.50
N TYR A 97 -8.37 3.82 -5.46
CA TYR A 97 -7.89 4.44 -4.22
C TYR A 97 -7.94 5.96 -4.22
N GLY A 98 -8.33 6.62 -5.31
CA GLY A 98 -8.18 8.07 -5.44
C GLY A 98 -6.71 8.50 -5.39
N ALA A 99 -5.80 7.65 -5.89
CA ALA A 99 -4.37 7.90 -5.86
C ALA A 99 -3.98 9.19 -6.56
N SER A 100 -2.93 9.85 -6.06
CA SER A 100 -2.37 11.08 -6.63
C SER A 100 -1.14 10.78 -7.48
N PRO A 101 -0.90 11.51 -8.59
CA PRO A 101 0.31 11.36 -9.37
C PRO A 101 1.57 11.69 -8.55
N LEU A 102 2.67 10.99 -8.84
CA LEU A 102 4.02 11.27 -8.35
C LEU A 102 4.98 11.47 -9.53
N GLY A 103 6.13 12.07 -9.26
CA GLY A 103 7.19 12.32 -10.26
C GLY A 103 8.38 11.36 -10.12
N TYR A 104 8.17 10.08 -9.80
CA TYR A 104 9.21 9.06 -9.72
C TYR A 104 9.07 8.05 -10.83
N GLY A 105 10.20 7.53 -11.35
CA GLY A 105 10.18 6.57 -12.45
C GLY A 105 9.47 7.10 -13.69
N ASP A 106 9.04 6.19 -14.55
CA ASP A 106 8.25 6.55 -15.74
C ASP A 106 6.76 6.66 -15.41
N PHE A 107 6.27 5.82 -14.48
CA PHE A 107 4.90 5.86 -13.98
C PHE A 107 4.88 5.69 -12.47
N SER A 108 4.25 6.63 -11.77
CA SER A 108 4.13 6.53 -10.31
C SER A 108 2.89 7.22 -9.78
N VAL A 109 2.39 6.68 -8.68
CA VAL A 109 1.26 7.23 -7.93
C VAL A 109 1.49 7.10 -6.43
N MET A 110 0.91 8.00 -5.67
CA MET A 110 0.80 7.90 -4.22
C MET A 110 -0.61 7.43 -3.84
N VAL A 111 -0.67 6.33 -3.10
CA VAL A 111 -1.88 5.80 -2.48
C VAL A 111 -1.87 6.19 -1.00
N GLN A 112 -2.90 6.87 -0.54
CA GLN A 112 -3.08 7.13 0.88
C GLN A 112 -3.70 5.89 1.53
N ALA A 113 -2.86 5.00 2.07
CA ALA A 113 -3.33 3.75 2.64
C ALA A 113 -4.07 3.95 3.97
N PHE A 114 -3.48 4.73 4.87
CA PHE A 114 -4.09 5.27 6.10
C PHE A 114 -3.81 6.77 6.19
N PRO A 115 -4.48 7.52 7.06
CA PRO A 115 -4.27 8.97 7.20
C PRO A 115 -2.81 9.39 7.39
N LEU A 116 -1.99 8.56 8.04
CA LEU A 116 -0.56 8.83 8.28
C LEU A 116 0.38 7.96 7.45
N VAL A 117 -0.14 7.16 6.51
CA VAL A 117 0.66 6.17 5.77
C VAL A 117 0.43 6.32 4.27
N PRO A 118 1.14 7.24 3.61
CA PRO A 118 1.22 7.28 2.16
C PRO A 118 2.18 6.19 1.65
N VAL A 119 1.81 5.58 0.52
CA VAL A 119 2.58 4.52 -0.16
C VAL A 119 2.71 4.88 -1.63
N ALA A 120 3.92 4.81 -2.17
CA ALA A 120 4.18 5.08 -3.59
C ALA A 120 4.35 3.78 -4.38
N LEU A 121 3.63 3.66 -5.49
CA LEU A 121 3.87 2.64 -6.50
C LEU A 121 4.65 3.27 -7.63
N VAL A 122 5.79 2.69 -7.99
CA VAL A 122 6.70 3.23 -9.02
C VAL A 122 7.04 2.14 -10.02
N LEU A 123 6.97 2.47 -11.31
CA LEU A 123 7.32 1.57 -12.40
C LEU A 123 8.26 2.26 -13.37
N TRP A 124 9.20 1.51 -13.91
CA TRP A 124 10.08 1.88 -15.01
C TRP A 124 9.79 0.96 -16.20
N GLU A 125 9.70 1.57 -17.37
CA GLU A 125 9.57 0.82 -18.62
C GLU A 125 10.85 0.03 -18.90
N GLY A 126 10.69 -1.16 -19.47
CA GLY A 126 11.81 -1.90 -20.03
C GLY A 126 12.20 -1.35 -21.40
N ASP A 127 13.44 -1.56 -21.78
CA ASP A 127 13.98 -1.27 -23.11
C ASP A 127 14.69 -2.50 -23.71
N GLU A 128 15.47 -2.30 -24.77
CA GLU A 128 16.19 -3.40 -25.42
C GLU A 128 17.31 -4.03 -24.55
N GLU A 129 17.80 -3.29 -23.56
CA GLU A 129 18.90 -3.71 -22.69
C GLU A 129 18.41 -4.16 -21.30
N PHE A 130 17.34 -3.57 -20.79
CA PHE A 130 16.85 -3.81 -19.44
C PHE A 130 15.37 -4.18 -19.41
N PRO A 131 14.98 -5.20 -18.61
CA PRO A 131 13.58 -5.53 -18.40
C PRO A 131 12.89 -4.41 -17.61
N PRO A 132 11.54 -4.34 -17.65
CA PRO A 132 10.81 -3.42 -16.79
C PRO A 132 11.10 -3.69 -15.31
N ASP A 133 11.17 -2.64 -14.52
CA ASP A 133 11.35 -2.72 -13.07
C ASP A 133 10.28 -1.90 -12.34
N GLY A 134 10.18 -2.11 -11.05
CA GLY A 134 9.26 -1.38 -10.20
C GLY A 134 9.60 -1.50 -8.73
N ASN A 135 9.07 -0.58 -7.97
CA ASN A 135 9.23 -0.61 -6.53
C ASN A 135 7.97 -0.08 -5.82
N ILE A 136 7.87 -0.38 -4.55
CA ILE A 136 6.88 0.18 -3.64
C ILE A 136 7.68 0.91 -2.56
N LEU A 137 7.44 2.23 -2.46
CA LEU A 137 8.14 3.08 -1.52
C LEU A 137 7.18 3.54 -0.41
N PHE A 138 7.74 3.84 0.72
CA PHE A 138 7.01 4.20 1.93
C PHE A 138 7.54 5.53 2.46
N ASP A 139 6.67 6.36 3.03
CA ASP A 139 7.16 7.50 3.81
C ASP A 139 7.94 6.97 5.01
N LYS A 140 9.09 7.58 5.30
CA LYS A 140 10.00 7.17 6.38
C LYS A 140 9.32 7.05 7.74
N ASN A 141 8.24 7.81 7.97
CA ASN A 141 7.46 7.77 9.19
C ASN A 141 6.76 6.41 9.40
N ILE A 142 6.58 5.60 8.36
CA ILE A 142 5.86 4.32 8.46
C ILE A 142 6.43 3.40 9.53
N SER A 143 7.75 3.43 9.73
CA SER A 143 8.46 2.59 10.72
C SER A 143 8.13 2.94 12.17
N ALA A 144 7.60 4.13 12.43
CA ALA A 144 7.13 4.53 13.75
C ALA A 144 5.68 4.07 14.01
N ILE A 145 4.98 3.60 12.98
CA ILE A 145 3.55 3.27 13.02
C ILE A 145 3.31 1.77 12.86
N LEU A 146 4.00 1.14 11.90
CA LEU A 146 3.81 -0.25 11.51
C LEU A 146 5.12 -1.04 11.54
N SER A 147 5.02 -2.32 11.88
CA SER A 147 6.14 -3.26 11.78
C SER A 147 6.47 -3.60 10.31
N ALA A 148 7.66 -4.15 10.06
CA ALA A 148 8.04 -4.62 8.72
C ALA A 148 7.06 -5.68 8.18
N GLU A 149 6.55 -6.57 9.03
CA GLU A 149 5.55 -7.56 8.64
C GLU A 149 4.25 -6.90 8.19
N ASP A 150 3.74 -5.92 8.97
CA ASP A 150 2.54 -5.18 8.64
C ASP A 150 2.68 -4.41 7.32
N ILE A 151 3.87 -3.82 7.08
CA ILE A 151 4.17 -3.08 5.84
C ILE A 151 4.16 -4.02 4.63
N ALA A 152 4.71 -5.23 4.77
CA ALA A 152 4.67 -6.24 3.70
C ALA A 152 3.22 -6.69 3.41
N TRP A 153 2.38 -6.86 4.43
CA TRP A 153 0.96 -7.15 4.28
C TRP A 153 0.21 -5.99 3.60
N LEU A 154 0.43 -4.76 4.06
CA LEU A 154 -0.17 -3.56 3.50
C LEU A 154 0.14 -3.41 2.01
N ALA A 155 1.40 -3.60 1.62
CA ALA A 155 1.82 -3.54 0.21
C ALA A 155 1.04 -4.55 -0.65
N GLY A 156 0.86 -5.79 -0.17
CA GLY A 156 0.03 -6.79 -0.84
C GLY A 156 -1.43 -6.36 -0.93
N MET A 157 -2.00 -5.81 0.14
CA MET A 157 -3.40 -5.34 0.16
C MET A 157 -3.65 -4.19 -0.83
N ILE A 158 -2.62 -3.42 -1.19
CA ILE A 158 -2.70 -2.39 -2.23
C ILE A 158 -2.63 -3.03 -3.63
N VAL A 159 -1.72 -3.98 -3.84
CA VAL A 159 -1.43 -4.52 -5.18
C VAL A 159 -2.49 -5.51 -5.66
N TYR A 160 -2.95 -6.44 -4.81
CA TYR A 160 -3.89 -7.48 -5.22
C TYR A 160 -5.22 -6.98 -5.81
N PRO A 161 -5.89 -5.96 -5.26
CA PRO A 161 -7.10 -5.41 -5.89
C PRO A 161 -6.82 -4.82 -7.27
N LEU A 162 -5.67 -4.17 -7.47
CA LEU A 162 -5.27 -3.62 -8.78
C LEU A 162 -5.06 -4.73 -9.80
N MET A 163 -4.43 -5.85 -9.40
CA MET A 163 -4.32 -7.04 -10.26
C MET A 163 -5.70 -7.57 -10.67
N GLY A 164 -6.61 -7.72 -9.71
CA GLY A 164 -7.97 -8.18 -9.99
C GLY A 164 -8.71 -7.28 -10.98
N MET A 165 -8.52 -5.96 -10.89
CA MET A 165 -9.09 -4.99 -11.83
C MET A 165 -8.42 -5.06 -13.21
N ALA A 166 -7.12 -5.31 -13.27
CA ALA A 166 -6.38 -5.44 -14.53
C ALA A 166 -6.83 -6.68 -15.32
N ILE A 167 -7.10 -7.79 -14.66
CA ILE A 167 -7.56 -9.05 -15.28
C ILE A 167 -9.00 -8.93 -15.80
N LYS A 168 -9.90 -8.28 -15.04
CA LYS A 168 -11.33 -8.14 -15.43
C LYS A 168 -11.57 -7.29 -16.68
N LYS A 169 -10.61 -6.52 -17.14
CA LYS A 169 -10.70 -5.67 -18.34
C LYS A 169 -10.02 -6.28 -19.59
N GLY A 170 -9.43 -7.43 -19.48
CA GLY A 170 -8.98 -8.27 -20.61
C GLY A 170 -10.04 -9.27 -20.91
#